data_484b7ee55dacd0533b64e801cddaf400
#
_entry.id   484b7ee55dacd0533b64e801cddaf400
#
_cell.length_a   1.000
_cell.length_b   1.000
_cell.length_c   1.000
_cell.angle_alpha   90.00
_cell.angle_beta   90.00
_cell.angle_gamma   90.00
#
_symmetry.space_group_name_H-M   'P 1'
#
loop_
_entity.id
_entity.type
_entity.pdbx_description
1 polymer ?
#
loop_
_entity_poly.entity_id
_entity_poly.type
_entity_poly.pdbx_seq_one_letter_code
_entity_poly.pdbx_strand_id
1 'polypeptide(L)'
;MLSPTTHLAEPTSCGPLLERVLDQLDPIFAGELPQDTYVWGERGTGKSAILAALVHHLDRHPRPLGQLIRTTAGTYSPPVPELVYVDTHRTTSGFEFYATVLNRLTDEPAPQRGVGIEAVRDELDAVLAERPVVAVVDHLTASRHVTPKRVATLFDRLAADVGWVGVGRSPPAALDWTPPATIEFTPYETSTLVDVLMTRADDALGQHALGHEHAQRLAEWADGDANDALAALFVAADAALRAESERIEDAHVTTGIADVPTQPVSLTRVFALSADCQSVLRELVALDPDRHPTVDAAAAAIADRERIDLSTRTVRRFLRELATDGVLERTRGSGGNRETPPELLEPRFSPILFKRLYDHTRSSGETTGTPQSNGPITATAPSRTESER
;
A
#
# COMPACT_ATOMS: atom_id res chain seq x y z
N MET A 1 1.21 -13.25 -4.34
CA MET A 1 -0.15 -13.33 -3.77
C MET A 1 -0.20 -13.26 -2.24
N LEU A 2 0.72 -13.88 -1.48
CA LEU A 2 0.75 -13.78 0.00
C LEU A 2 1.21 -12.43 0.55
N SER A 3 1.89 -11.59 -0.24
CA SER A 3 2.39 -10.31 0.24
C SER A 3 1.26 -9.39 0.70
N PRO A 4 1.35 -8.74 1.87
CA PRO A 4 0.39 -7.73 2.33
C PRO A 4 0.36 -6.47 1.45
N THR A 5 1.36 -6.28 0.57
CA THR A 5 1.38 -5.18 -0.41
C THR A 5 0.67 -5.53 -1.72
N THR A 6 0.23 -6.78 -1.89
CA THR A 6 -0.50 -7.22 -3.08
C THR A 6 -2.01 -7.14 -2.81
N HIS A 7 -2.70 -6.26 -3.52
CA HIS A 7 -4.15 -6.18 -3.48
C HIS A 7 -4.74 -7.13 -4.52
N LEU A 8 -5.73 -7.95 -4.09
CA LEU A 8 -6.48 -8.80 -5.01
C LEU A 8 -7.48 -7.95 -5.79
N ALA A 9 -7.75 -8.36 -7.03
CA ALA A 9 -8.79 -7.73 -7.84
C ALA A 9 -10.20 -7.97 -7.24
N GLU A 10 -10.39 -9.09 -6.54
CA GLU A 10 -11.62 -9.45 -5.85
C GLU A 10 -11.29 -9.74 -4.38
N PRO A 11 -11.46 -8.76 -3.47
CA PRO A 11 -11.23 -8.98 -2.05
C PRO A 11 -12.32 -9.88 -1.48
N THR A 12 -11.90 -10.94 -0.78
CA THR A 12 -12.80 -11.88 -0.11
C THR A 12 -13.31 -11.30 1.22
N SER A 13 -14.54 -11.69 1.61
CA SER A 13 -15.12 -11.42 2.93
C SER A 13 -15.32 -9.95 3.31
N CYS A 14 -15.44 -9.04 2.31
CA CYS A 14 -15.59 -7.59 2.51
C CYS A 14 -16.99 -7.05 2.15
N GLY A 15 -17.99 -7.91 1.93
CA GLY A 15 -19.31 -7.55 1.40
C GLY A 15 -19.94 -6.30 2.03
N PRO A 16 -20.19 -6.25 3.37
CA PRO A 16 -20.87 -5.13 3.98
C PRO A 16 -20.10 -3.79 3.90
N LEU A 17 -18.76 -3.82 3.95
CA LEU A 17 -17.95 -2.62 3.83
C LEU A 17 -17.89 -2.15 2.37
N LEU A 18 -17.80 -3.08 1.44
CA LEU A 18 -17.83 -2.78 0.00
C LEU A 18 -19.18 -2.19 -0.40
N GLU A 19 -20.30 -2.74 0.09
CA GLU A 19 -21.65 -2.20 -0.13
C GLU A 19 -21.76 -0.75 0.37
N ARG A 20 -21.30 -0.44 1.57
CA ARG A 20 -21.30 0.94 2.10
C ARG A 20 -20.48 1.92 1.25
N VAL A 21 -19.34 1.46 0.70
CA VAL A 21 -18.54 2.28 -0.22
C VAL A 21 -19.26 2.47 -1.56
N LEU A 22 -19.88 1.41 -2.09
CA LEU A 22 -20.65 1.47 -3.34
C LEU A 22 -21.87 2.38 -3.21
N ASP A 23 -22.63 2.29 -2.10
CA ASP A 23 -23.76 3.18 -1.83
C ASP A 23 -23.33 4.66 -1.83
N GLN A 24 -22.16 4.96 -1.27
CA GLN A 24 -21.62 6.33 -1.27
C GLN A 24 -21.19 6.79 -2.66
N LEU A 25 -20.75 5.86 -3.52
CA LEU A 25 -20.34 6.12 -4.90
C LEU A 25 -21.47 5.97 -5.92
N ASP A 26 -22.68 5.59 -5.50
CA ASP A 26 -23.83 5.37 -6.40
C ASP A 26 -24.11 6.54 -7.38
N PRO A 27 -23.95 7.83 -6.99
CA PRO A 27 -24.14 8.95 -7.91
C PRO A 27 -23.29 8.90 -9.18
N ILE A 28 -22.12 8.25 -9.16
CA ILE A 28 -21.25 8.15 -10.34
C ILE A 28 -21.95 7.42 -11.51
N PHE A 29 -22.82 6.47 -11.21
CA PHE A 29 -23.55 5.72 -12.23
C PHE A 29 -24.67 6.53 -12.91
N ALA A 30 -25.05 7.64 -12.28
CA ALA A 30 -25.94 8.66 -12.88
C ALA A 30 -25.16 9.77 -13.61
N GLY A 31 -23.82 9.72 -13.59
CA GLY A 31 -22.94 10.76 -14.15
C GLY A 31 -22.78 11.96 -13.22
N GLU A 32 -23.07 11.79 -11.94
CA GLU A 32 -22.96 12.84 -10.90
C GLU A 32 -21.73 12.56 -10.01
N LEU A 33 -21.12 13.61 -9.47
CA LEU A 33 -20.06 13.48 -8.50
C LEU A 33 -20.65 13.10 -7.12
N PRO A 34 -20.08 12.10 -6.42
CA PRO A 34 -20.48 11.76 -5.06
C PRO A 34 -20.03 12.85 -4.08
N GLN A 35 -20.62 12.85 -2.89
CA GLN A 35 -20.14 13.71 -1.80
C GLN A 35 -18.72 13.29 -1.38
N ASP A 36 -17.89 14.28 -1.04
CA ASP A 36 -16.58 14.03 -0.45
C ASP A 36 -16.71 13.15 0.78
N THR A 37 -15.99 12.03 0.77
CA THR A 37 -16.12 11.00 1.78
C THR A 37 -14.78 10.72 2.43
N TYR A 38 -14.79 10.51 3.75
CA TYR A 38 -13.60 10.09 4.47
C TYR A 38 -13.76 8.68 5.00
N VAL A 39 -12.93 7.77 4.46
CA VAL A 39 -12.82 6.38 4.90
C VAL A 39 -11.72 6.27 5.95
N TRP A 40 -12.05 5.80 7.15
CA TRP A 40 -11.11 5.75 8.25
C TRP A 40 -11.18 4.43 9.02
N GLY A 41 -10.17 4.18 9.83
CA GLY A 41 -10.08 2.99 10.66
C GLY A 41 -8.62 2.61 10.92
N GLU A 42 -8.41 1.67 11.80
CA GLU A 42 -7.08 1.21 12.19
C GLU A 42 -6.29 0.62 11.01
N ARG A 43 -5.00 0.35 11.23
CA ARG A 43 -4.17 -0.35 10.27
C ARG A 43 -4.71 -1.76 10.01
N GLY A 44 -4.49 -2.29 8.82
CA GLY A 44 -4.85 -3.68 8.50
C GLY A 44 -6.34 -3.97 8.30
N THR A 45 -7.23 -2.97 8.39
CA THR A 45 -8.68 -3.14 8.22
C THR A 45 -9.15 -3.24 6.75
N GLY A 46 -8.25 -3.35 5.79
CA GLY A 46 -8.58 -3.59 4.39
C GLY A 46 -8.92 -2.35 3.55
N LYS A 47 -8.92 -1.11 4.10
CA LYS A 47 -9.30 0.13 3.39
C LYS A 47 -8.65 0.27 2.01
N SER A 48 -7.32 0.29 1.97
CA SER A 48 -6.56 0.45 0.73
C SER A 48 -6.81 -0.69 -0.25
N ALA A 49 -6.94 -1.93 0.24
CA ALA A 49 -7.17 -3.10 -0.58
C ALA A 49 -8.54 -3.06 -1.27
N ILE A 50 -9.58 -2.73 -0.50
CA ILE A 50 -10.97 -2.65 -1.02
C ILE A 50 -11.09 -1.51 -2.01
N LEU A 51 -10.59 -0.32 -1.68
CA LEU A 51 -10.70 0.85 -2.56
C LEU A 51 -9.84 0.71 -3.82
N ALA A 52 -8.64 0.17 -3.74
CA ALA A 52 -7.83 -0.12 -4.92
C ALA A 52 -8.47 -1.15 -5.84
N ALA A 53 -9.05 -2.22 -5.27
CA ALA A 53 -9.79 -3.23 -6.03
C ALA A 53 -11.04 -2.63 -6.69
N LEU A 54 -11.76 -1.78 -5.98
CA LEU A 54 -12.95 -1.10 -6.50
C LEU A 54 -12.61 -0.18 -7.67
N VAL A 55 -11.57 0.68 -7.52
CA VAL A 55 -11.09 1.54 -8.61
C VAL A 55 -10.71 0.69 -9.83
N HIS A 56 -9.94 -0.38 -9.62
CA HIS A 56 -9.53 -1.27 -10.71
C HIS A 56 -10.71 -1.97 -11.40
N HIS A 57 -11.73 -2.38 -10.63
CA HIS A 57 -12.93 -3.03 -11.18
C HIS A 57 -13.78 -2.05 -11.98
N LEU A 58 -14.01 -0.84 -11.47
CA LEU A 58 -14.82 0.18 -12.13
C LEU A 58 -14.13 0.75 -13.37
N ASP A 59 -12.81 0.87 -13.38
CA ASP A 59 -12.01 1.25 -14.55
C ASP A 59 -12.19 0.25 -15.73
N ARG A 60 -12.24 -1.04 -15.42
CA ARG A 60 -12.45 -2.09 -16.43
C ARG A 60 -13.91 -2.25 -16.87
N HIS A 61 -14.87 -1.91 -16.01
CA HIS A 61 -16.29 -2.09 -16.24
C HIS A 61 -17.06 -0.79 -15.99
N PRO A 62 -16.86 0.25 -16.83
CA PRO A 62 -17.43 1.59 -16.57
C PRO A 62 -18.97 1.65 -16.69
N ARG A 63 -19.65 0.51 -16.89
CA ARG A 63 -21.11 0.44 -16.96
C ARG A 63 -21.66 -0.63 -16.03
N PRO A 64 -22.57 -0.28 -15.09
CA PRO A 64 -23.30 -1.29 -14.34
C PRO A 64 -24.09 -2.19 -15.30
N LEU A 65 -23.97 -3.50 -15.12
CA LEU A 65 -24.65 -4.54 -15.92
C LEU A 65 -26.20 -4.45 -15.89
N GLY A 66 -26.79 -3.49 -15.13
CA GLY A 66 -28.22 -3.39 -14.90
C GLY A 66 -28.97 -2.28 -15.65
N GLN A 67 -28.32 -1.35 -16.31
CA GLN A 67 -29.02 -0.22 -16.95
C GLN A 67 -28.93 -0.19 -18.47
N LEU A 68 -29.37 -1.25 -19.13
CA LEU A 68 -29.85 -1.18 -20.53
C LEU A 68 -31.37 -0.91 -20.54
N ILE A 69 -31.81 0.18 -19.93
CA ILE A 69 -33.15 0.69 -20.21
C ILE A 69 -33.06 1.49 -21.52
N ARG A 70 -33.37 0.81 -22.61
CA ARG A 70 -33.60 1.44 -23.91
C ARG A 70 -34.88 2.24 -23.85
N THR A 71 -34.79 3.53 -23.60
CA THR A 71 -35.88 4.45 -23.92
C THR A 71 -35.68 4.97 -25.35
N THR A 72 -36.77 4.98 -26.15
CA THR A 72 -36.83 5.33 -27.58
C THR A 72 -36.71 6.85 -27.86
N ALA A 73 -36.28 7.64 -26.92
CA ALA A 73 -35.97 9.06 -27.10
C ALA A 73 -34.44 9.24 -26.88
N GLY A 74 -33.75 9.73 -27.90
CA GLY A 74 -32.29 9.90 -28.05
C GLY A 74 -31.48 9.86 -26.75
N THR A 75 -30.70 8.83 -26.58
CA THR A 75 -30.02 8.52 -25.33
C THR A 75 -28.80 9.42 -25.17
N TYR A 76 -28.94 10.54 -24.48
CA TYR A 76 -27.81 11.20 -23.83
C TYR A 76 -27.54 10.41 -22.54
N SER A 77 -26.50 9.61 -22.53
CA SER A 77 -25.97 9.03 -21.29
C SER A 77 -24.84 9.96 -20.82
N PRO A 78 -24.96 10.62 -19.66
CA PRO A 78 -23.87 11.45 -19.17
C PRO A 78 -22.59 10.59 -19.02
N PRO A 79 -21.39 11.17 -19.21
CA PRO A 79 -20.15 10.45 -19.01
C PRO A 79 -20.06 10.00 -17.54
N VAL A 80 -19.75 8.72 -17.35
CA VAL A 80 -19.50 8.18 -16.01
C VAL A 80 -18.17 8.76 -15.49
N PRO A 81 -18.14 9.32 -14.28
CA PRO A 81 -16.91 9.82 -13.68
C PRO A 81 -15.80 8.76 -13.65
N GLU A 82 -14.60 9.15 -14.05
CA GLU A 82 -13.41 8.30 -14.01
C GLU A 82 -12.88 8.21 -12.59
N LEU A 83 -12.53 7.02 -12.11
CA LEU A 83 -11.96 6.83 -10.78
C LEU A 83 -10.44 6.81 -10.85
N VAL A 84 -9.79 7.63 -10.03
CA VAL A 84 -8.34 7.73 -9.96
C VAL A 84 -7.84 7.40 -8.56
N TYR A 85 -6.90 6.46 -8.44
CA TYR A 85 -6.26 6.13 -7.16
C TYR A 85 -4.94 6.88 -6.99
N VAL A 86 -4.83 7.67 -5.91
CA VAL A 86 -3.68 8.50 -5.56
C VAL A 86 -3.08 8.02 -4.25
N ASP A 87 -1.86 7.46 -4.30
CA ASP A 87 -1.09 7.09 -3.12
C ASP A 87 -0.24 8.29 -2.66
N THR A 88 -0.54 8.84 -1.48
CA THR A 88 0.16 10.01 -0.94
C THR A 88 1.50 9.70 -0.28
N HIS A 89 1.93 8.46 -0.17
CA HIS A 89 3.25 8.13 0.37
C HIS A 89 4.40 8.74 -0.44
N ARG A 90 4.19 8.94 -1.75
CA ARG A 90 5.17 9.52 -2.69
C ARG A 90 4.91 10.99 -2.99
N THR A 91 3.91 11.59 -2.35
CA THR A 91 3.45 12.94 -2.65
C THR A 91 3.83 13.87 -1.48
N THR A 92 4.83 14.70 -1.66
CA THR A 92 5.34 15.61 -0.62
C THR A 92 4.95 17.07 -0.86
N SER A 93 4.54 17.42 -2.07
CA SER A 93 4.19 18.77 -2.50
C SER A 93 2.89 18.83 -3.29
N GLY A 94 2.29 20.03 -3.40
CA GLY A 94 1.12 20.22 -4.26
C GLY A 94 1.42 19.99 -5.74
N PHE A 95 2.65 20.26 -6.19
CA PHE A 95 3.10 19.93 -7.55
C PHE A 95 3.03 18.41 -7.81
N GLU A 96 3.64 17.63 -6.91
CA GLU A 96 3.62 16.16 -7.03
C GLU A 96 2.20 15.60 -6.94
N PHE A 97 1.32 16.23 -6.13
CA PHE A 97 -0.08 15.84 -6.04
C PHE A 97 -0.80 15.99 -7.39
N TYR A 98 -0.76 17.18 -7.98
CA TYR A 98 -1.40 17.43 -9.29
C TYR A 98 -0.76 16.59 -10.40
N ALA A 99 0.57 16.46 -10.42
CA ALA A 99 1.27 15.61 -11.37
C ALA A 99 0.87 14.12 -11.23
N THR A 100 0.64 13.66 -10.00
CA THR A 100 0.19 12.27 -9.77
C THR A 100 -1.23 12.04 -10.30
N VAL A 101 -2.16 12.99 -10.06
CA VAL A 101 -3.52 12.91 -10.59
C VAL A 101 -3.49 12.96 -12.12
N LEU A 102 -2.78 13.91 -12.71
CA LEU A 102 -2.64 14.09 -14.16
C LEU A 102 -2.07 12.82 -14.83
N ASN A 103 -1.00 12.25 -14.28
CA ASN A 103 -0.40 11.01 -14.80
C ASN A 103 -1.32 9.77 -14.74
N ARG A 104 -2.40 9.82 -13.98
CA ARG A 104 -3.41 8.76 -13.96
C ARG A 104 -4.49 8.96 -15.01
N LEU A 105 -4.70 10.20 -15.44
CA LEU A 105 -5.72 10.60 -16.39
C LEU A 105 -5.21 10.68 -17.84
N THR A 106 -3.88 10.75 -18.02
CA THR A 106 -3.24 10.94 -19.32
C THR A 106 -2.16 9.89 -19.56
N ASP A 107 -1.96 9.50 -20.83
CA ASP A 107 -0.88 8.60 -21.22
C ASP A 107 0.49 9.31 -21.27
N GLU A 108 0.48 10.63 -21.40
CA GLU A 108 1.69 11.44 -21.41
C GLU A 108 2.07 11.84 -19.96
N PRO A 109 3.31 11.54 -19.53
CA PRO A 109 3.72 11.87 -18.18
C PRO A 109 3.79 13.39 -17.99
N ALA A 110 3.22 13.88 -16.87
CA ALA A 110 3.33 15.27 -16.47
C ALA A 110 4.80 15.72 -16.44
N PRO A 111 5.11 16.96 -16.87
CA PRO A 111 6.47 17.47 -16.88
C PRO A 111 7.07 17.45 -15.46
N GLN A 112 8.15 16.71 -15.27
CA GLN A 112 8.79 16.55 -13.95
C GLN A 112 9.75 17.68 -13.57
N ARG A 113 10.20 18.48 -14.53
CA ARG A 113 11.20 19.55 -14.32
C ARG A 113 10.90 20.74 -15.22
N GLY A 114 11.21 21.92 -14.72
CA GLY A 114 11.18 23.18 -15.52
C GLY A 114 9.81 23.83 -15.64
N VAL A 115 8.75 23.29 -15.01
CA VAL A 115 7.41 23.87 -14.96
C VAL A 115 6.99 24.14 -13.52
N GLY A 116 6.22 25.21 -13.32
CA GLY A 116 5.65 25.53 -12.01
C GLY A 116 4.37 24.73 -11.72
N ILE A 117 3.93 24.75 -10.46
CA ILE A 117 2.69 24.11 -10.01
C ILE A 117 1.46 24.59 -10.80
N GLU A 118 1.43 25.86 -11.18
CA GLU A 118 0.33 26.48 -11.92
C GLU A 118 0.16 25.84 -13.31
N ALA A 119 1.26 25.56 -14.01
CA ALA A 119 1.20 24.94 -15.34
C ALA A 119 0.62 23.50 -15.28
N VAL A 120 1.02 22.72 -14.25
CA VAL A 120 0.47 21.37 -14.08
C VAL A 120 -0.99 21.41 -13.66
N ARG A 121 -1.37 22.40 -12.83
CA ARG A 121 -2.75 22.62 -12.45
C ARG A 121 -3.62 23.00 -13.64
N ASP A 122 -3.17 23.94 -14.48
CA ASP A 122 -3.92 24.40 -15.66
C ASP A 122 -4.09 23.27 -16.68
N GLU A 123 -3.09 22.39 -16.83
CA GLU A 123 -3.20 21.19 -17.67
C GLU A 123 -4.19 20.18 -17.07
N LEU A 124 -4.17 19.97 -15.75
CA LEU A 124 -5.14 19.13 -15.07
C LEU A 124 -6.56 19.68 -15.21
N ASP A 125 -6.75 21.00 -15.03
CA ASP A 125 -8.05 21.66 -15.23
C ASP A 125 -8.59 21.44 -16.64
N ALA A 126 -7.73 21.50 -17.67
CA ALA A 126 -8.14 21.24 -19.05
C ALA A 126 -8.63 19.77 -19.23
N VAL A 127 -7.98 18.80 -18.60
CA VAL A 127 -8.41 17.39 -18.66
C VAL A 127 -9.72 17.19 -17.90
N LEU A 128 -9.85 17.79 -16.70
CA LEU A 128 -11.05 17.66 -15.86
C LEU A 128 -12.28 18.35 -16.46
N ALA A 129 -12.09 19.40 -17.27
CA ALA A 129 -13.19 20.06 -17.99
C ALA A 129 -13.87 19.15 -19.03
N GLU A 130 -13.16 18.15 -19.55
CA GLU A 130 -13.68 17.20 -20.54
C GLU A 130 -14.33 15.96 -19.91
N ARG A 131 -13.93 15.61 -18.69
CA ARG A 131 -14.41 14.39 -18.01
C ARG A 131 -14.44 14.57 -16.49
N PRO A 132 -15.58 14.24 -15.86
CA PRO A 132 -15.69 14.26 -14.40
C PRO A 132 -14.81 13.16 -13.79
N VAL A 133 -14.21 13.45 -12.64
CA VAL A 133 -13.27 12.55 -11.95
C VAL A 133 -13.63 12.41 -10.47
N VAL A 134 -13.47 11.20 -9.95
CA VAL A 134 -13.50 10.92 -8.51
C VAL A 134 -12.14 10.40 -8.09
N ALA A 135 -11.45 11.13 -7.21
CA ALA A 135 -10.12 10.78 -6.74
C ALA A 135 -10.20 10.00 -5.40
N VAL A 136 -9.67 8.79 -5.37
CA VAL A 136 -9.41 8.05 -4.12
C VAL A 136 -8.01 8.41 -3.65
N VAL A 137 -7.91 9.20 -2.57
CA VAL A 137 -6.65 9.72 -2.03
C VAL A 137 -6.29 8.95 -0.77
N ASP A 138 -5.36 8.02 -0.89
CA ASP A 138 -5.02 7.10 0.19
C ASP A 138 -3.79 7.56 0.99
N HIS A 139 -3.69 7.00 2.21
CA HIS A 139 -2.62 7.24 3.18
C HIS A 139 -2.59 8.67 3.76
N LEU A 140 -3.74 9.31 3.87
CA LEU A 140 -3.87 10.61 4.53
C LEU A 140 -3.55 10.50 6.03
N THR A 141 -2.79 11.46 6.54
CA THR A 141 -2.43 11.50 7.96
C THR A 141 -2.70 12.87 8.54
N ALA A 142 -3.11 12.93 9.83
CA ALA A 142 -3.38 14.20 10.52
C ALA A 142 -2.14 15.07 10.76
N SER A 143 -0.93 14.50 10.65
CA SER A 143 0.30 15.14 11.13
C SER A 143 1.45 15.21 10.12
N ARG A 144 1.23 14.89 8.83
CA ARG A 144 2.27 14.89 7.79
C ARG A 144 1.92 15.81 6.62
N HIS A 145 2.77 15.78 5.59
CA HIS A 145 2.73 16.71 4.44
C HIS A 145 1.41 16.73 3.67
N VAL A 146 0.65 15.61 3.67
CA VAL A 146 -0.64 15.49 3.00
C VAL A 146 -1.74 15.17 4.02
N THR A 147 -2.39 16.23 4.52
CA THR A 147 -3.55 16.12 5.41
C THR A 147 -4.85 16.19 4.60
N PRO A 148 -5.99 15.68 5.12
CA PRO A 148 -7.29 15.82 4.45
C PRO A 148 -7.63 17.26 4.09
N LYS A 149 -7.39 18.21 5.00
CA LYS A 149 -7.58 19.66 4.74
C LYS A 149 -6.74 20.17 3.59
N ARG A 150 -5.48 19.73 3.50
CA ARG A 150 -4.60 20.13 2.40
C ARG A 150 -5.10 19.61 1.07
N VAL A 151 -5.58 18.37 1.02
CA VAL A 151 -6.17 17.74 -0.19
C VAL A 151 -7.41 18.52 -0.60
N ALA A 152 -8.35 18.77 0.32
CA ALA A 152 -9.52 19.60 0.04
C ALA A 152 -9.11 20.97 -0.55
N THR A 153 -8.14 21.66 0.08
CA THR A 153 -7.63 22.94 -0.42
C THR A 153 -6.98 22.83 -1.81
N LEU A 154 -6.35 21.71 -2.16
CA LEU A 154 -5.77 21.50 -3.49
C LEU A 154 -6.88 21.31 -4.52
N PHE A 155 -7.91 20.54 -4.23
CA PHE A 155 -9.06 20.36 -5.12
C PHE A 155 -9.89 21.66 -5.26
N ASP A 156 -10.11 22.41 -4.17
CA ASP A 156 -10.80 23.70 -4.19
C ASP A 156 -10.11 24.77 -5.08
N ARG A 157 -8.85 24.57 -5.44
CA ARG A 157 -8.10 25.47 -6.34
C ARG A 157 -8.24 25.13 -7.81
N LEU A 158 -8.80 23.97 -8.12
CA LEU A 158 -9.12 23.59 -9.50
C LEU A 158 -10.35 24.38 -9.98
N ALA A 159 -10.42 24.60 -11.27
CA ALA A 159 -11.57 25.25 -11.89
C ALA A 159 -12.74 24.27 -12.10
N ALA A 160 -12.42 22.98 -12.26
CA ALA A 160 -13.39 21.90 -12.39
C ALA A 160 -13.68 21.25 -11.04
N ASP A 161 -14.93 20.83 -10.83
CA ASP A 161 -15.32 20.05 -9.66
C ASP A 161 -14.73 18.63 -9.72
N VAL A 162 -14.18 18.17 -8.60
CA VAL A 162 -13.64 16.82 -8.40
C VAL A 162 -14.28 16.22 -7.15
N GLY A 163 -14.96 15.09 -7.30
CA GLY A 163 -15.36 14.31 -6.12
C GLY A 163 -14.16 13.56 -5.56
N TRP A 164 -14.07 13.35 -4.25
CA TRP A 164 -12.95 12.60 -3.71
C TRP A 164 -13.28 11.77 -2.47
N VAL A 165 -12.56 10.66 -2.33
CA VAL A 165 -12.61 9.76 -1.19
C VAL A 165 -11.26 9.80 -0.49
N GLY A 166 -11.19 10.42 0.67
CA GLY A 166 -10.00 10.44 1.50
C GLY A 166 -9.89 9.17 2.34
N VAL A 167 -8.69 8.59 2.43
CA VAL A 167 -8.46 7.38 3.23
C VAL A 167 -7.39 7.64 4.27
N GLY A 168 -7.71 7.35 5.53
CA GLY A 168 -6.79 7.60 6.64
C GLY A 168 -7.02 6.69 7.84
N ARG A 169 -6.27 7.00 8.91
CA ARG A 169 -6.37 6.25 10.18
C ARG A 169 -7.02 7.04 11.29
N SER A 170 -6.88 8.36 11.25
CA SER A 170 -7.39 9.23 12.31
C SER A 170 -8.90 9.28 12.28
N PRO A 171 -9.58 9.22 13.43
CA PRO A 171 -11.02 9.43 13.46
C PRO A 171 -11.38 10.84 12.99
N PRO A 172 -12.58 11.05 12.40
CA PRO A 172 -13.00 12.34 11.85
C PRO A 172 -12.88 13.51 12.85
N ALA A 173 -13.13 13.24 14.13
CA ALA A 173 -13.03 14.25 15.19
C ALA A 173 -11.59 14.78 15.45
N ALA A 174 -10.57 14.06 14.99
CA ALA A 174 -9.16 14.45 15.11
C ALA A 174 -8.64 15.21 13.89
N LEU A 175 -9.48 15.40 12.86
CA LEU A 175 -9.12 16.13 11.65
C LEU A 175 -9.38 17.63 11.80
N ASP A 176 -8.59 18.43 11.10
CA ASP A 176 -8.82 19.87 10.91
C ASP A 176 -9.71 20.19 9.69
N TRP A 177 -10.44 19.18 9.20
CA TRP A 177 -11.41 19.19 8.11
C TRP A 177 -12.62 18.36 8.48
N THR A 178 -13.83 18.86 8.21
CA THR A 178 -15.07 18.15 8.47
C THR A 178 -15.56 17.49 7.19
N PRO A 179 -15.43 16.16 7.06
CA PRO A 179 -15.91 15.44 5.89
C PRO A 179 -17.43 15.46 5.82
N PRO A 180 -18.03 15.67 4.62
CA PRO A 180 -19.49 15.57 4.44
C PRO A 180 -20.05 14.17 4.73
N ALA A 181 -19.28 13.11 4.40
CA ALA A 181 -19.61 11.74 4.69
C ALA A 181 -18.43 10.97 5.27
N THR A 182 -18.70 9.95 6.10
CA THR A 182 -17.66 9.12 6.71
C THR A 182 -18.00 7.66 6.66
N ILE A 183 -17.01 6.81 6.43
CA ILE A 183 -17.12 5.35 6.51
C ILE A 183 -16.04 4.82 7.44
N GLU A 184 -16.42 4.15 8.50
CA GLU A 184 -15.50 3.49 9.41
C GLU A 184 -15.25 2.04 8.97
N PHE A 185 -14.00 1.65 8.93
CA PHE A 185 -13.52 0.29 8.74
C PHE A 185 -13.02 -0.26 10.07
N THR A 186 -13.75 -1.17 10.65
CA THR A 186 -13.37 -1.85 11.89
C THR A 186 -12.37 -2.96 11.65
N PRO A 187 -11.58 -3.36 12.67
CA PRO A 187 -10.74 -4.54 12.60
C PRO A 187 -11.52 -5.78 12.14
N TYR A 188 -10.84 -6.69 11.48
CA TYR A 188 -11.44 -7.95 11.05
C TYR A 188 -11.82 -8.82 12.26
N GLU A 189 -12.95 -9.47 12.18
CA GLU A 189 -13.23 -10.58 13.09
C GLU A 189 -12.31 -11.77 12.81
N THR A 190 -11.94 -12.52 13.84
CA THR A 190 -11.01 -13.65 13.71
C THR A 190 -11.44 -14.64 12.64
N SER A 191 -12.74 -14.99 12.58
CA SER A 191 -13.29 -15.90 11.56
C SER A 191 -13.09 -15.39 10.14
N THR A 192 -13.36 -14.10 9.92
CA THR A 192 -13.17 -13.44 8.60
C THR A 192 -11.70 -13.41 8.22
N LEU A 193 -10.82 -13.16 9.19
CA LEU A 193 -9.39 -13.13 8.94
C LEU A 193 -8.84 -14.53 8.62
N VAL A 194 -9.37 -15.59 9.25
CA VAL A 194 -9.09 -16.99 8.90
C VAL A 194 -9.46 -17.26 7.44
N ASP A 195 -10.65 -16.84 7.00
CA ASP A 195 -11.10 -17.03 5.61
C ASP A 195 -10.17 -16.31 4.62
N VAL A 196 -9.74 -15.09 4.95
CA VAL A 196 -8.76 -14.34 4.14
C VAL A 196 -7.44 -15.08 4.05
N LEU A 197 -6.91 -15.59 5.16
CA LEU A 197 -5.64 -16.32 5.19
C LEU A 197 -5.71 -17.63 4.41
N MET A 198 -6.79 -18.39 4.58
CA MET A 198 -7.00 -19.65 3.86
C MET A 198 -7.10 -19.43 2.35
N THR A 199 -7.92 -18.46 1.91
CA THR A 199 -8.04 -18.12 0.49
C THR A 199 -6.70 -17.69 -0.10
N ARG A 200 -5.96 -16.82 0.59
CA ARG A 200 -4.63 -16.37 0.14
C ARG A 200 -3.60 -17.49 0.08
N ALA A 201 -3.64 -18.43 1.02
CA ALA A 201 -2.76 -19.58 1.04
C ALA A 201 -3.08 -20.54 -0.09
N ASP A 202 -4.36 -20.87 -0.32
CA ASP A 202 -4.79 -21.78 -1.40
C ASP A 202 -4.41 -21.22 -2.78
N ASP A 203 -4.59 -19.93 -3.00
CA ASP A 203 -4.23 -19.25 -4.26
C ASP A 203 -2.71 -19.21 -4.52
N ALA A 204 -1.89 -19.15 -3.46
CA ALA A 204 -0.46 -18.90 -3.57
C ALA A 204 0.40 -20.14 -3.41
N LEU A 205 -0.01 -21.06 -2.55
CA LEU A 205 0.78 -22.23 -2.14
C LEU A 205 0.15 -23.55 -2.59
N GLY A 206 -1.14 -23.50 -2.96
CA GLY A 206 -1.95 -24.67 -3.27
C GLY A 206 -2.75 -25.18 -2.08
N GLN A 207 -3.76 -25.99 -2.39
CA GLN A 207 -4.70 -26.51 -1.40
C GLN A 207 -3.99 -27.31 -0.30
N HIS A 208 -4.43 -27.11 0.94
CA HIS A 208 -3.94 -27.79 2.13
C HIS A 208 -2.51 -27.43 2.60
N ALA A 209 -1.85 -26.43 2.00
CA ALA A 209 -0.56 -25.96 2.47
C ALA A 209 -0.66 -25.28 3.85
N LEU A 210 -1.77 -24.59 4.14
CA LEU A 210 -2.10 -24.00 5.44
C LEU A 210 -3.22 -24.76 6.12
N GLY A 211 -2.99 -25.29 7.32
CA GLY A 211 -4.02 -25.92 8.14
C GLY A 211 -4.92 -24.87 8.81
N HIS A 212 -6.20 -25.20 9.03
CA HIS A 212 -7.16 -24.28 9.68
C HIS A 212 -6.71 -23.83 11.07
N GLU A 213 -6.12 -24.72 11.87
CA GLU A 213 -5.57 -24.39 13.21
C GLU A 213 -4.46 -23.34 13.12
N HIS A 214 -3.59 -23.44 12.13
CA HIS A 214 -2.51 -22.48 11.89
C HIS A 214 -3.05 -21.12 11.41
N ALA A 215 -4.06 -21.13 10.54
CA ALA A 215 -4.76 -19.91 10.12
C ALA A 215 -5.44 -19.23 11.30
N GLN A 216 -6.12 -19.99 12.16
CA GLN A 216 -6.75 -19.49 13.37
C GLN A 216 -5.73 -18.87 14.33
N ARG A 217 -4.62 -19.55 14.58
CA ARG A 217 -3.54 -19.04 15.44
C ARG A 217 -2.95 -17.73 14.93
N LEU A 218 -2.76 -17.60 13.61
CA LEU A 218 -2.30 -16.36 12.98
C LEU A 218 -3.34 -15.24 13.11
N ALA A 219 -4.62 -15.54 12.90
CA ALA A 219 -5.72 -14.59 12.98
C ALA A 219 -5.94 -14.09 14.43
N GLU A 220 -5.90 -14.98 15.41
CA GLU A 220 -6.00 -14.62 16.84
C GLU A 220 -4.83 -13.74 17.28
N TRP A 221 -3.60 -14.08 16.84
CA TRP A 221 -2.42 -13.27 17.16
C TRP A 221 -2.45 -11.87 16.52
N ALA A 222 -2.96 -11.78 15.30
CA ALA A 222 -3.01 -10.51 14.55
C ALA A 222 -4.11 -9.55 15.03
N ASP A 223 -5.03 -10.00 15.88
CA ASP A 223 -6.07 -9.19 16.54
C ASP A 223 -6.82 -8.26 15.55
N GLY A 224 -7.23 -8.82 14.40
CA GLY A 224 -7.98 -8.10 13.36
C GLY A 224 -7.13 -7.30 12.37
N ASP A 225 -5.80 -7.29 12.49
CA ASP A 225 -4.90 -6.66 11.51
C ASP A 225 -4.50 -7.64 10.38
N ALA A 226 -5.12 -7.49 9.23
CA ALA A 226 -4.85 -8.35 8.07
C ALA A 226 -3.41 -8.17 7.51
N ASN A 227 -2.78 -7.01 7.68
CA ASN A 227 -1.39 -6.83 7.24
C ASN A 227 -0.43 -7.67 8.07
N ASP A 228 -0.63 -7.72 9.40
CA ASP A 228 0.21 -8.51 10.31
C ASP A 228 -0.01 -9.99 10.08
N ALA A 229 -1.27 -10.42 9.94
CA ALA A 229 -1.62 -11.80 9.63
C ALA A 229 -0.98 -12.28 8.32
N LEU A 230 -1.08 -11.50 7.26
CA LEU A 230 -0.49 -11.83 5.95
C LEU A 230 1.04 -11.76 5.97
N ALA A 231 1.64 -10.83 6.73
CA ALA A 231 3.08 -10.76 6.88
C ALA A 231 3.62 -12.02 7.59
N ALA A 232 2.99 -12.42 8.70
CA ALA A 232 3.35 -13.63 9.42
C ALA A 232 3.13 -14.90 8.59
N LEU A 233 2.03 -14.99 7.84
CA LEU A 233 1.78 -16.10 6.92
C LEU A 233 2.85 -16.19 5.82
N PHE A 234 3.23 -15.04 5.24
CA PHE A 234 4.30 -15.03 4.22
C PHE A 234 5.62 -15.57 4.77
N VAL A 235 6.02 -15.14 5.97
CA VAL A 235 7.27 -15.59 6.60
C VAL A 235 7.18 -17.06 7.00
N ALA A 236 6.03 -17.51 7.50
CA ALA A 236 5.79 -18.93 7.79
C ALA A 236 5.90 -19.79 6.53
N ALA A 237 5.35 -19.35 5.40
CA ALA A 237 5.48 -20.02 4.11
C ALA A 237 6.92 -20.04 3.60
N ASP A 238 7.67 -18.93 3.73
CA ASP A 238 9.10 -18.87 3.38
C ASP A 238 9.94 -19.83 4.25
N ALA A 239 9.60 -19.95 5.54
CA ALA A 239 10.25 -20.91 6.45
C ALA A 239 9.96 -22.37 6.06
N ALA A 240 8.71 -22.69 5.71
CA ALA A 240 8.32 -24.02 5.24
C ALA A 240 9.05 -24.38 3.94
N LEU A 241 9.12 -23.46 2.99
CA LEU A 241 9.87 -23.66 1.73
C LEU A 241 11.35 -23.91 1.97
N ARG A 242 11.98 -23.22 2.90
CA ARG A 242 13.40 -23.48 3.26
C ARG A 242 13.61 -24.81 3.97
N ALA A 243 12.59 -25.28 4.68
CA ALA A 243 12.60 -26.60 5.33
C ALA A 243 12.20 -27.72 4.37
N GLU A 244 11.95 -27.41 3.09
CA GLU A 244 11.44 -28.36 2.07
C GLU A 244 10.15 -29.07 2.54
N SER A 245 9.34 -28.38 3.35
CA SER A 245 8.05 -28.87 3.85
C SER A 245 6.93 -28.51 2.89
N GLU A 246 6.07 -29.48 2.57
CA GLU A 246 4.87 -29.27 1.74
C GLU A 246 3.75 -28.52 2.48
N ARG A 247 3.88 -28.38 3.81
CA ARG A 247 2.87 -27.76 4.66
C ARG A 247 3.51 -26.79 5.64
N ILE A 248 2.73 -25.78 6.00
CA ILE A 248 3.08 -24.87 7.09
C ILE A 248 2.80 -25.60 8.41
N GLU A 249 3.81 -25.70 9.27
CA GLU A 249 3.78 -26.35 10.58
C GLU A 249 3.88 -25.31 11.71
N ASP A 250 3.63 -25.72 12.96
CA ASP A 250 3.67 -24.84 14.14
C ASP A 250 4.98 -24.07 14.31
N ALA A 251 6.12 -24.68 13.99
CA ALA A 251 7.43 -24.03 14.03
C ALA A 251 7.52 -22.88 13.01
N HIS A 252 6.96 -23.08 11.82
CA HIS A 252 6.95 -22.06 10.78
C HIS A 252 6.05 -20.89 11.15
N VAL A 253 4.85 -21.16 11.72
CA VAL A 253 3.95 -20.12 12.24
C VAL A 253 4.61 -19.32 13.35
N THR A 254 5.31 -20.00 14.28
CA THR A 254 6.04 -19.33 15.36
C THR A 254 7.12 -18.40 14.81
N THR A 255 7.85 -18.83 13.78
CA THR A 255 8.86 -18.01 13.09
C THR A 255 8.20 -16.80 12.41
N GLY A 256 7.05 -17.01 11.75
CA GLY A 256 6.31 -15.94 11.10
C GLY A 256 5.86 -14.85 12.06
N ILE A 257 5.27 -15.25 13.18
CA ILE A 257 4.83 -14.33 14.25
C ILE A 257 6.02 -13.56 14.83
N ALA A 258 7.14 -14.22 15.08
CA ALA A 258 8.32 -13.62 15.69
C ALA A 258 9.01 -12.58 14.76
N ASP A 259 8.88 -12.69 13.45
CA ASP A 259 9.48 -11.76 12.49
C ASP A 259 8.69 -10.44 12.34
N VAL A 260 7.44 -10.41 12.74
CA VAL A 260 6.62 -9.18 12.67
C VAL A 260 6.80 -8.37 13.94
N PRO A 261 7.36 -7.15 13.86
CA PRO A 261 7.58 -6.30 15.03
C PRO A 261 6.26 -5.89 15.69
N THR A 262 6.32 -5.57 16.99
CA THR A 262 5.22 -4.88 17.67
C THR A 262 5.02 -3.50 17.06
N GLN A 263 3.81 -3.13 16.66
CA GLN A 263 3.47 -1.87 15.97
C GLN A 263 4.26 -1.65 14.66
N PRO A 264 4.14 -2.56 13.68
CA PRO A 264 4.92 -2.48 12.45
C PRO A 264 4.48 -1.31 11.57
N VAL A 265 5.41 -0.85 10.75
CA VAL A 265 5.15 0.09 9.65
C VAL A 265 4.76 -0.69 8.41
N SER A 266 3.78 -0.17 7.66
CA SER A 266 3.37 -0.78 6.39
C SER A 266 4.55 -0.87 5.41
N LEU A 267 4.74 -2.04 4.81
CA LEU A 267 5.76 -2.23 3.77
C LEU A 267 5.51 -1.37 2.53
N THR A 268 4.27 -1.04 2.21
CA THR A 268 3.94 -0.08 1.13
C THR A 268 4.67 1.25 1.36
N ARG A 269 4.67 1.74 2.61
CA ARG A 269 5.41 2.95 2.98
C ARG A 269 6.93 2.77 2.85
N VAL A 270 7.46 1.60 3.22
CA VAL A 270 8.89 1.30 3.09
C VAL A 270 9.30 1.26 1.62
N PHE A 271 8.50 0.66 0.75
CA PHE A 271 8.75 0.63 -0.69
C PHE A 271 8.43 1.96 -1.42
N ALA A 272 7.78 2.90 -0.77
CA ALA A 272 7.62 4.27 -1.27
C ALA A 272 8.85 5.17 -1.03
N LEU A 273 9.80 4.74 -0.19
CA LEU A 273 11.07 5.44 0.02
C LEU A 273 11.94 5.46 -1.24
N SER A 274 12.92 6.37 -1.28
CA SER A 274 13.89 6.41 -2.38
C SER A 274 14.65 5.10 -2.53
N ALA A 275 15.10 4.78 -3.75
CA ALA A 275 15.88 3.57 -4.02
C ALA A 275 17.13 3.45 -3.13
N ASP A 276 17.79 4.56 -2.85
CA ASP A 276 18.96 4.61 -1.95
C ASP A 276 18.58 4.25 -0.51
N CYS A 277 17.46 4.79 0.00
CA CYS A 277 16.96 4.45 1.34
C CYS A 277 16.59 2.96 1.43
N GLN A 278 15.92 2.42 0.40
CA GLN A 278 15.59 1.00 0.34
C GLN A 278 16.85 0.12 0.30
N SER A 279 17.89 0.53 -0.45
CA SER A 279 19.17 -0.18 -0.51
C SER A 279 19.88 -0.16 0.85
N VAL A 280 19.89 0.98 1.55
CA VAL A 280 20.42 1.09 2.91
C VAL A 280 19.67 0.19 3.89
N LEU A 281 18.33 0.17 3.83
CA LEU A 281 17.50 -0.72 4.66
C LEU A 281 17.78 -2.20 4.35
N ARG A 282 17.98 -2.55 3.06
CA ARG A 282 18.29 -3.92 2.63
C ARG A 282 19.61 -4.43 3.25
N GLU A 283 20.62 -3.58 3.29
CA GLU A 283 21.89 -3.91 3.92
C GLU A 283 21.79 -3.88 5.45
N LEU A 284 21.01 -2.95 6.05
CA LEU A 284 20.79 -2.91 7.49
C LEU A 284 20.19 -4.21 8.03
N VAL A 285 19.14 -4.73 7.38
CA VAL A 285 18.50 -6.00 7.80
C VAL A 285 19.37 -7.24 7.57
N ALA A 286 20.48 -7.10 6.85
CA ALA A 286 21.46 -8.16 6.64
C ALA A 286 22.65 -8.07 7.60
N LEU A 287 22.78 -6.99 8.38
CA LEU A 287 23.83 -6.83 9.37
C LEU A 287 23.53 -7.67 10.63
N ASP A 288 24.59 -8.13 11.26
CA ASP A 288 24.55 -8.71 12.60
C ASP A 288 24.57 -7.56 13.64
N PRO A 289 23.48 -7.38 14.42
CA PRO A 289 23.39 -6.28 15.39
C PRO A 289 24.50 -6.33 16.45
N ASP A 290 24.93 -7.53 16.86
CA ASP A 290 25.95 -7.71 17.87
C ASP A 290 27.34 -7.23 17.40
N ARG A 291 27.60 -7.33 16.09
CA ARG A 291 28.85 -6.85 15.47
C ARG A 291 28.83 -5.36 15.17
N HIS A 292 27.65 -4.78 15.02
CA HIS A 292 27.47 -3.37 14.65
C HIS A 292 26.54 -2.64 15.63
N PRO A 293 26.95 -2.54 16.92
CA PRO A 293 26.08 -2.12 18.01
C PRO A 293 25.80 -0.61 18.05
N THR A 294 26.21 0.16 17.06
CA THR A 294 25.94 1.60 17.00
C THR A 294 25.55 2.03 15.60
N VAL A 295 24.78 3.13 15.52
CA VAL A 295 24.40 3.74 14.22
C VAL A 295 25.63 4.05 13.36
N ASP A 296 26.73 4.47 13.98
CA ASP A 296 27.95 4.81 13.26
C ASP A 296 28.68 3.57 12.73
N ALA A 297 28.72 2.47 13.51
CA ALA A 297 29.27 1.20 13.08
C ALA A 297 28.42 0.57 11.95
N ALA A 298 27.11 0.60 12.09
CA ALA A 298 26.18 0.14 11.05
C ALA A 298 26.35 0.97 9.77
N ALA A 299 26.42 2.30 9.88
CA ALA A 299 26.61 3.18 8.72
C ALA A 299 27.94 2.92 7.98
N ALA A 300 29.04 2.68 8.72
CA ALA A 300 30.32 2.34 8.14
C ALA A 300 30.27 0.98 7.41
N ALA A 301 29.71 -0.05 8.08
CA ALA A 301 29.57 -1.39 7.51
C ALA A 301 28.65 -1.43 6.26
N ILE A 302 27.59 -0.63 6.24
CA ILE A 302 26.71 -0.51 5.08
C ILE A 302 27.43 0.19 3.92
N ALA A 303 28.13 1.31 4.19
CA ALA A 303 28.84 2.07 3.18
C ALA A 303 30.00 1.29 2.52
N ASP A 304 30.54 0.28 3.21
CA ASP A 304 31.61 -0.61 2.71
C ASP A 304 31.07 -1.75 1.83
N ARG A 305 29.76 -1.85 1.63
CA ARG A 305 29.15 -2.87 0.75
C ARG A 305 29.27 -2.48 -0.73
N GLU A 306 29.70 -3.40 -1.59
CA GLU A 306 29.85 -3.17 -3.04
C GLU A 306 28.60 -2.64 -3.75
N ARG A 307 27.40 -2.92 -3.18
CA ARG A 307 26.11 -2.50 -3.74
C ARG A 307 25.71 -1.08 -3.33
N ILE A 308 26.47 -0.44 -2.45
CA ILE A 308 26.15 0.88 -1.89
C ILE A 308 27.17 1.89 -2.43
N ASP A 309 26.72 2.77 -3.33
CA ASP A 309 27.50 3.90 -3.82
C ASP A 309 27.18 5.18 -3.02
N LEU A 310 27.32 5.07 -1.70
CA LEU A 310 27.01 6.17 -0.76
C LEU A 310 28.11 6.30 0.28
N SER A 311 28.46 7.55 0.62
CA SER A 311 29.41 7.78 1.71
C SER A 311 28.83 7.37 3.06
N THR A 312 29.68 6.98 4.02
CA THR A 312 29.29 6.70 5.42
C THR A 312 28.47 7.84 6.05
N ARG A 313 28.80 9.09 5.71
CA ARG A 313 28.07 10.27 6.17
C ARG A 313 26.62 10.28 5.63
N THR A 314 26.43 9.94 4.36
CA THR A 314 25.11 9.87 3.71
C THR A 314 24.28 8.75 4.31
N VAL A 315 24.87 7.55 4.45
CA VAL A 315 24.20 6.39 5.07
C VAL A 315 23.76 6.72 6.49
N ARG A 316 24.64 7.32 7.30
CA ARG A 316 24.30 7.75 8.66
C ARG A 316 23.14 8.74 8.69
N ARG A 317 23.09 9.69 7.76
CA ARG A 317 21.99 10.64 7.64
C ARG A 317 20.68 9.89 7.34
N PHE A 318 20.65 8.99 6.35
CA PHE A 318 19.48 8.20 6.00
C PHE A 318 18.99 7.35 7.19
N LEU A 319 19.88 6.69 7.91
CA LEU A 319 19.49 5.90 9.09
C LEU A 319 18.83 6.78 10.17
N ARG A 320 19.30 7.99 10.39
CA ARG A 320 18.70 8.93 11.34
C ARG A 320 17.37 9.49 10.87
N GLU A 321 17.24 9.82 9.59
CA GLU A 321 16.00 10.24 8.96
C GLU A 321 14.94 9.14 9.05
N LEU A 322 15.29 7.89 8.72
CA LEU A 322 14.41 6.73 8.83
C LEU A 322 13.95 6.45 10.28
N ALA A 323 14.83 6.69 11.26
CA ALA A 323 14.46 6.60 12.67
C ALA A 323 13.52 7.74 13.10
N THR A 324 13.75 8.97 12.62
CA THR A 324 12.88 10.12 12.87
C THR A 324 11.50 9.92 12.22
N ASP A 325 11.48 9.31 11.04
CA ASP A 325 10.26 8.97 10.31
C ASP A 325 9.54 7.74 10.88
N GLY A 326 10.12 7.07 11.89
CA GLY A 326 9.54 5.92 12.56
C GLY A 326 9.54 4.64 11.71
N VAL A 327 10.35 4.56 10.66
CA VAL A 327 10.61 3.33 9.89
C VAL A 327 11.57 2.41 10.65
N LEU A 328 12.50 3.02 11.39
CA LEU A 328 13.38 2.36 12.33
C LEU A 328 13.05 2.81 13.74
N GLU A 329 13.23 1.92 14.70
CA GLU A 329 13.13 2.21 16.12
C GLU A 329 14.51 2.28 16.74
N ARG A 330 14.70 3.22 17.69
CA ARG A 330 15.93 3.32 18.46
C ARG A 330 15.79 2.48 19.70
N THR A 331 16.54 1.40 19.78
CA THR A 331 16.57 0.52 20.94
C THR A 331 17.90 0.68 21.68
N ARG A 332 17.89 0.42 22.98
CA ARG A 332 19.11 0.42 23.80
C ARG A 332 19.69 -0.98 23.82
N GLY A 333 20.88 -1.14 23.28
CA GLY A 333 21.58 -2.42 23.31
C GLY A 333 21.87 -2.88 24.76
N SER A 334 21.76 -4.18 25.01
CA SER A 334 22.09 -4.83 26.28
C SER A 334 23.61 -4.92 26.48
N GLY A 335 24.32 -3.82 26.39
CA GLY A 335 25.79 -3.78 26.51
C GLY A 335 26.22 -3.53 27.94
N GLY A 336 26.78 -4.55 28.59
CA GLY A 336 27.31 -4.44 29.95
C GLY A 336 28.41 -3.40 30.10
N ASN A 337 28.42 -2.72 31.22
CA ASN A 337 29.50 -1.92 31.79
C ASN A 337 29.97 -0.65 31.07
N ARG A 338 29.10 -0.01 30.23
CA ARG A 338 29.35 1.33 29.70
C ARG A 338 28.38 2.32 30.31
N GLU A 339 28.84 3.52 30.64
CA GLU A 339 28.02 4.61 31.21
C GLU A 339 26.87 5.05 30.30
N THR A 340 26.96 4.72 29.02
CA THR A 340 25.87 4.94 28.03
C THR A 340 25.73 3.67 27.18
N PRO A 341 24.57 2.99 27.23
CA PRO A 341 24.32 1.83 26.35
C PRO A 341 24.33 2.26 24.88
N PRO A 342 24.82 1.40 23.97
CA PRO A 342 24.82 1.69 22.53
C PRO A 342 23.40 1.83 21.99
N GLU A 343 23.19 2.81 21.11
CA GLU A 343 21.94 3.02 20.41
C GLU A 343 21.91 2.13 19.16
N LEU A 344 21.00 1.17 19.14
CA LEU A 344 20.72 0.27 18.01
C LEU A 344 19.54 0.82 17.20
N LEU A 345 19.50 0.45 15.92
CA LEU A 345 18.38 0.72 15.04
C LEU A 345 17.73 -0.60 14.61
N GLU A 346 16.48 -0.80 14.99
CA GLU A 346 15.70 -1.98 14.65
C GLU A 346 14.61 -1.61 13.63
N PRO A 347 14.40 -2.44 12.58
CA PRO A 347 13.31 -2.24 11.64
C PRO A 347 11.94 -2.35 12.31
N ARG A 348 11.04 -1.42 12.02
CA ARG A 348 9.62 -1.52 12.41
C ARG A 348 8.78 -2.14 11.30
N PHE A 349 9.33 -3.12 10.63
CA PHE A 349 8.68 -3.94 9.60
C PHE A 349 9.34 -5.32 9.59
N SER A 350 8.65 -6.34 9.06
CA SER A 350 9.20 -7.69 8.92
C SER A 350 10.48 -7.68 8.07
N PRO A 351 11.66 -7.97 8.64
CA PRO A 351 12.93 -7.99 7.90
C PRO A 351 12.98 -9.05 6.81
N ILE A 352 12.44 -10.25 7.10
CA ILE A 352 12.44 -11.37 6.13
C ILE A 352 11.55 -11.02 4.94
N LEU A 353 10.32 -10.57 5.20
CA LEU A 353 9.38 -10.19 4.15
C LEU A 353 9.92 -9.04 3.29
N PHE A 354 10.45 -7.97 3.90
CA PHE A 354 11.07 -6.87 3.17
C PHE A 354 12.20 -7.34 2.26
N LYS A 355 13.13 -8.14 2.80
CA LYS A 355 14.26 -8.68 2.05
C LYS A 355 13.82 -9.48 0.83
N ARG A 356 12.84 -10.37 1.00
CA ARG A 356 12.32 -11.20 -0.09
C ARG A 356 11.66 -10.38 -1.19
N LEU A 357 10.82 -9.42 -0.82
CA LEU A 357 10.15 -8.56 -1.79
C LEU A 357 11.14 -7.64 -2.51
N TYR A 358 12.10 -7.07 -1.79
CA TYR A 358 13.13 -6.21 -2.36
C TYR A 358 14.00 -6.97 -3.38
N ASP A 359 14.49 -8.16 -3.01
CA ASP A 359 15.33 -8.98 -3.89
C ASP A 359 14.54 -9.44 -5.13
N HIS A 360 13.24 -9.76 -4.98
CA HIS A 360 12.36 -10.14 -6.10
C HIS A 360 12.12 -8.99 -7.09
N THR A 361 11.83 -7.79 -6.61
CA THR A 361 11.57 -6.64 -7.49
C THR A 361 12.79 -6.25 -8.32
N ARG A 362 13.99 -6.40 -7.79
CA ARG A 362 15.23 -6.13 -8.53
C ARG A 362 15.57 -7.21 -9.55
N SER A 363 15.37 -8.47 -9.22
CA SER A 363 15.59 -9.58 -10.16
C SER A 363 14.66 -9.50 -11.39
N SER A 364 13.42 -9.00 -11.18
CA SER A 364 12.45 -8.80 -12.27
C SER A 364 12.75 -7.56 -13.12
N GLY A 365 13.43 -6.54 -12.56
CA GLY A 365 13.81 -5.31 -13.26
C GLY A 365 15.07 -5.43 -14.13
N GLU A 366 15.96 -6.38 -13.82
CA GLU A 366 17.19 -6.62 -14.60
C GLU A 366 16.92 -7.36 -15.93
N THR A 367 15.75 -7.99 -16.09
CA THR A 367 15.37 -8.72 -17.32
C THR A 367 14.70 -7.83 -18.37
N THR A 368 14.33 -6.59 -18.04
CA THR A 368 13.75 -5.64 -18.99
C THR A 368 14.39 -4.27 -18.80
N GLY A 369 15.38 -3.97 -19.62
CA GLY A 369 16.02 -2.66 -19.68
C GLY A 369 15.08 -1.59 -20.24
N THR A 370 14.15 -1.11 -19.42
CA THR A 370 13.42 0.17 -19.57
C THR A 370 12.73 0.44 -18.24
N PRO A 371 12.78 1.65 -17.67
CA PRO A 371 12.07 1.95 -16.43
C PRO A 371 10.57 2.00 -16.70
N GLN A 372 9.88 0.90 -16.49
CA GLN A 372 8.43 0.89 -16.46
C GLN A 372 7.96 1.44 -15.11
N SER A 373 7.15 2.50 -15.18
CA SER A 373 6.31 2.97 -14.09
C SER A 373 5.53 1.77 -13.54
N ASN A 374 5.62 1.50 -12.24
CA ASN A 374 4.85 0.47 -11.55
C ASN A 374 3.34 0.78 -11.65
N GLY A 375 2.72 0.34 -12.75
CA GLY A 375 1.31 0.06 -12.81
C GLY A 375 1.02 -1.29 -12.11
N PRO A 376 -0.21 -1.58 -11.72
CA PRO A 376 -0.56 -2.80 -11.02
C PRO A 376 -0.20 -4.03 -11.85
N ILE A 377 0.45 -5.00 -11.20
CA ILE A 377 0.89 -6.26 -11.81
C ILE A 377 -0.34 -7.01 -12.33
N THR A 378 -0.49 -7.09 -13.63
CA THR A 378 -1.50 -7.90 -14.30
C THR A 378 -1.17 -9.37 -14.10
N ALA A 379 -2.07 -10.10 -13.42
CA ALA A 379 -2.06 -11.55 -13.38
C ALA A 379 -2.37 -12.11 -14.76
N THR A 380 -1.40 -12.79 -15.36
CA THR A 380 -1.61 -13.58 -16.59
C THR A 380 -2.41 -14.83 -16.23
N ALA A 381 -3.62 -14.93 -16.75
CA ALA A 381 -4.44 -16.14 -16.66
C ALA A 381 -3.81 -17.26 -17.49
N PRO A 382 -3.82 -18.54 -17.02
CA PRO A 382 -3.37 -19.66 -17.83
C PRO A 382 -4.35 -19.91 -18.99
N SER A 383 -3.82 -19.95 -20.20
CA SER A 383 -4.54 -20.35 -21.41
C SER A 383 -5.09 -21.77 -21.27
N ARG A 384 -6.43 -21.90 -21.32
CA ARG A 384 -7.09 -23.18 -21.52
C ARG A 384 -6.75 -23.68 -22.92
N THR A 385 -6.03 -24.77 -23.01
CA THR A 385 -5.94 -25.58 -24.22
C THR A 385 -7.27 -26.28 -24.42
N GLU A 386 -8.00 -25.88 -25.45
CA GLU A 386 -9.07 -26.70 -26.03
C GLU A 386 -8.44 -27.96 -26.59
N SER A 387 -8.84 -29.11 -26.06
CA SER A 387 -8.63 -30.43 -26.68
C SER A 387 -9.98 -30.89 -27.21
N GLU A 388 -10.10 -30.82 -28.56
CA GLU A 388 -11.12 -31.54 -29.30
C GLU A 388 -11.00 -33.03 -29.03
N ARG A 389 -12.08 -33.68 -28.56
CA ARG A 389 -12.72 -34.89 -29.18
C ARG A 389 -13.97 -35.22 -28.41
#